data_7f82c35fae89c4e305dbdd8fa7143725
#
_entry.id   7f82c35fae89c4e305dbdd8fa7143725
#
_cell.length_a   1.000
_cell.length_b   1.000
_cell.length_c   1.000
_cell.angle_alpha   90.00
_cell.angle_beta   90.00
_cell.angle_gamma   90.00
#
_symmetry.space_group_name_H-M   'P 1'
#
loop_
_entity.id
_entity.type
_entity.pdbx_description
1 polymer ?
#
loop_
_entity_poly.entity_id
_entity_poly.type
_entity_poly.pdbx_seq_one_letter_code
_entity_poly.pdbx_strand_id
1 'polypeptide(L)' 'MIGKYHVRKEKAGMILVRIPQKKKELEIPGPKRVLDILAAAGVRPTTVLVTQGKKLLTKDQRVEDGETVDIISVVSGG' A
#
# COMPACT_ATOMS: atom_id res chain seq x y z
N MET A 1 6.48 18.71 22.20
CA MET A 1 6.51 18.34 22.00
C MET A 1 6.73 17.36 21.44
N ILE A 2 6.94 16.95 21.33
CA ILE A 2 7.16 16.11 20.87
C ILE A 2 6.38 15.44 20.10
N GLY A 3 5.86 15.21 20.12
CA GLY A 3 5.14 14.47 19.51
C GLY A 3 4.77 14.73 18.22
N LYS A 4 4.93 15.70 17.78
CA LYS A 4 4.48 15.98 16.65
C LYS A 4 4.93 15.15 15.59
N TYR A 5 6.05 14.71 15.57
CA TYR A 5 6.42 14.12 14.44
C TYR A 5 5.91 12.79 14.27
N HIS A 6 5.70 12.10 15.22
CA HIS A 6 5.35 10.81 14.96
C HIS A 6 3.94 10.69 14.59
N VAL A 7 3.31 11.75 14.66
CA VAL A 7 2.04 11.73 14.38
C VAL A 7 1.67 11.16 13.12
N ARG A 8 2.36 11.36 12.09
CA ARG A 8 1.91 10.97 10.92
C ARG A 8 1.67 9.56 10.78
N LYS A 9 2.39 8.76 11.32
CA LYS A 9 2.16 7.47 11.15
C LYS A 9 1.09 7.03 11.98
N GLU A 10 0.57 7.82 12.74
CA GLU A 10 -0.42 7.43 13.57
C GLU A 10 -1.75 7.52 12.97
N LYS A 11 -1.93 7.54 11.73
CA LYS A 11 -3.22 7.61 11.16
C LYS A 11 -3.87 6.30 11.36
N ALA A 12 -4.45 6.11 12.50
CA ALA A 12 -5.14 4.91 12.83
C ALA A 12 -6.23 4.67 11.81
N GLY A 13 -6.43 3.44 11.44
CA GLY A 13 -7.43 3.11 10.46
C GLY A 13 -7.02 3.26 9.02
N MET A 14 -5.80 3.67 8.78
CA MET A 14 -5.34 3.88 7.41
C MET A 14 -4.21 2.93 7.06
N ILE A 15 -4.18 2.53 5.81
CA ILE A 15 -3.10 1.72 5.27
C ILE A 15 -2.25 2.65 4.43
N LEU A 16 -0.94 2.62 4.64
CA LEU A 16 -0.05 3.43 3.83
C LEU A 16 0.35 2.61 2.61
N VAL A 17 0.08 3.12 1.44
CA VAL A 17 0.38 2.45 0.19
C VAL A 17 1.46 3.24 -0.52
N ARG A 18 2.59 2.60 -0.77
CA ARG A 18 3.70 3.27 -1.41
C ARG A 18 3.88 2.74 -2.82
N ILE A 19 4.16 3.60 -3.75
CA ILE A 19 4.43 3.23 -5.13
C ILE A 19 5.79 3.78 -5.47
N PRO A 20 6.85 3.05 -5.13
CA PRO A 20 8.21 3.58 -5.25
C PRO A 20 8.58 4.03 -6.66
N GLN A 21 8.10 3.33 -7.67
CA GLN A 21 8.45 3.69 -9.02
C GLN A 21 7.87 5.02 -9.45
N LYS A 22 6.83 5.46 -8.78
CA LYS A 22 6.24 6.76 -9.08
C LYS A 22 6.51 7.75 -7.97
N LYS A 23 7.27 7.34 -6.98
CA LYS A 23 7.57 8.19 -5.83
C LYS A 23 6.31 8.76 -5.24
N LYS A 24 5.31 7.90 -5.06
CA LYS A 24 4.02 8.33 -4.61
C LYS A 24 3.57 7.53 -3.42
N GLU A 25 2.82 8.13 -2.54
CA GLU A 25 2.28 7.45 -1.40
C GLU A 25 0.82 7.84 -1.25
N LEU A 26 0.00 6.88 -0.84
CA LEU A 26 -1.40 7.10 -0.62
C LEU A 26 -1.78 6.55 0.73
N GLU A 27 -2.86 7.07 1.28
CA GLU A 27 -3.40 6.50 2.50
C GLU A 27 -4.81 6.06 2.20
N ILE A 28 -5.12 4.83 2.54
CA ILE A 28 -6.41 4.23 2.23
C ILE A 28 -6.99 3.67 3.50
N PRO A 29 -8.28 3.86 3.76
CA PRO A 29 -8.88 3.30 4.96
C PRO A 29 -8.77 1.78 4.97
N GLY A 30 -8.39 1.23 6.06
CA GLY A 30 -8.30 -0.20 6.21
C GLY A 30 -9.26 -0.71 7.26
N PRO A 31 -9.31 -2.00 7.42
CA PRO A 31 -8.58 -3.02 6.67
C PRO A 31 -9.14 -3.21 5.27
N LYS A 32 -8.32 -3.72 4.36
CA LYS A 32 -8.79 -3.98 3.01
C LYS A 32 -8.02 -5.14 2.42
N ARG A 33 -8.59 -5.77 1.42
CA ARG A 33 -7.86 -6.78 0.71
C ARG A 33 -6.95 -6.10 -0.29
N VAL A 34 -5.91 -6.81 -0.68
CA VAL A 34 -4.96 -6.26 -1.65
C VAL A 34 -5.66 -5.80 -2.92
N LEU A 35 -6.63 -6.58 -3.42
CA LEU A 35 -7.36 -6.17 -4.60
C LEU A 35 -8.04 -4.83 -4.43
N ASP A 36 -8.60 -4.59 -3.27
CA ASP A 36 -9.29 -3.33 -3.02
C ASP A 36 -8.30 -2.18 -2.93
N ILE A 37 -7.12 -2.46 -2.40
CA ILE A 37 -6.10 -1.45 -2.32
C ILE A 37 -5.65 -1.06 -3.72
N LEU A 38 -5.48 -2.05 -4.61
CA LEU A 38 -5.07 -1.74 -5.97
C LEU A 38 -6.14 -0.96 -6.72
N ALA A 39 -7.39 -1.30 -6.49
CA ALA A 39 -8.47 -0.56 -7.11
C ALA A 39 -8.48 0.89 -6.64
N ALA A 40 -8.28 1.10 -5.35
CA ALA A 40 -8.26 2.46 -4.82
C ALA A 40 -7.05 3.23 -5.34
N ALA A 41 -5.95 2.54 -5.60
CA ALA A 41 -4.77 3.20 -6.12
C ALA A 41 -4.84 3.42 -7.63
N GLY A 42 -5.83 2.85 -8.28
CA GLY A 42 -5.98 3.04 -9.71
C GLY A 42 -5.00 2.23 -10.55
N VAL A 43 -4.50 1.12 -10.02
CA VAL A 43 -3.57 0.31 -10.78
C VAL A 43 -4.20 -1.04 -11.12
N ARG A 44 -3.71 -1.65 -12.16
CA ARG A 44 -4.23 -2.93 -12.58
C ARG A 44 -3.60 -4.06 -11.79
N PRO A 45 -4.39 -4.97 -11.26
CA PRO A 45 -3.84 -6.06 -10.47
C PRO A 45 -2.89 -6.96 -11.24
N THR A 46 -3.06 -7.05 -12.54
CA THR A 46 -2.26 -7.98 -13.33
C THR A 46 -0.89 -7.43 -13.68
N THR A 47 -0.65 -6.17 -13.42
CA THR A 47 0.62 -5.55 -13.82
C THR A 47 1.48 -5.16 -12.64
N VAL A 48 1.08 -5.53 -11.44
CA VAL A 48 1.83 -5.14 -10.26
C VAL A 48 1.94 -6.28 -9.27
N LEU A 49 2.91 -6.16 -8.40
CA LEU A 49 3.04 -7.02 -7.24
C LEU A 49 2.90 -6.14 -6.01
N VAL A 50 2.38 -6.70 -4.96
CA VAL A 50 2.25 -5.96 -3.71
C VAL A 50 3.09 -6.67 -2.66
N THR A 51 3.94 -5.91 -1.99
CA THR A 51 4.82 -6.48 -1.00
C THR A 51 4.67 -5.74 0.32
N GLN A 52 5.03 -6.42 1.38
CA GLN A 52 5.03 -5.84 2.69
C GLN A 52 6.35 -6.23 3.31
N GLY A 53 7.29 -5.33 3.28
CA GLY A 53 8.66 -5.64 3.66
C GLY A 53 9.21 -6.62 2.65
N LYS A 54 9.62 -7.78 3.11
CA LYS A 54 10.16 -8.77 2.19
C LYS A 54 9.12 -9.80 1.82
N LYS A 55 7.88 -9.59 2.21
CA LYS A 55 6.87 -10.57 1.98
C LYS A 55 6.03 -10.19 0.77
N LEU A 56 5.78 -11.14 -0.11
CA LEU A 56 4.93 -10.90 -1.25
C LEU A 56 3.50 -11.23 -0.86
N LEU A 57 2.60 -10.33 -1.11
CA LEU A 57 1.20 -10.53 -0.76
C LEU A 57 0.41 -10.98 -1.98
N THR A 58 -0.49 -11.91 -1.75
CA THR A 58 -1.39 -12.32 -2.83
C THR A 58 -2.55 -11.35 -2.87
N LYS A 59 -3.30 -11.37 -3.96
CA LYS A 59 -4.38 -10.41 -4.13
C LYS A 59 -5.54 -10.65 -3.20
N ASP A 60 -5.65 -11.83 -2.67
CA ASP A 60 -6.72 -12.13 -1.74
C ASP A 60 -6.38 -11.79 -0.31
N GLN A 61 -5.14 -11.51 -0.04
CA GLN A 61 -4.74 -11.26 1.33
C GLN A 61 -5.30 -9.97 1.87
N ARG A 62 -5.54 -9.97 3.15
CA ARG A 62 -6.07 -8.81 3.82
C ARG A 62 -4.94 -8.02 4.45
N VAL A 63 -5.03 -6.72 4.36
CA VAL A 63 -4.07 -5.81 4.98
C VAL A 63 -4.82 -5.06 6.06
N GLU A 64 -4.28 -5.05 7.25
CA GLU A 64 -4.94 -4.38 8.36
C GLU A 64 -4.58 -2.91 8.37
N ASP A 65 -5.41 -2.13 9.03
CA ASP A 65 -5.11 -0.71 9.14
C ASP A 65 -3.83 -0.55 9.96
N GLY A 66 -3.13 0.49 9.69
CA GLY A 66 -1.85 0.74 10.35
C GLY A 66 -0.68 0.08 9.66
N GLU A 67 -0.93 -0.72 8.64
CA GLU A 67 0.15 -1.40 7.93
C GLU A 67 0.56 -0.64 6.69
N THR A 68 1.74 -0.96 6.19
CA THR A 68 2.27 -0.33 4.99
C THR A 68 2.50 -1.40 3.94
N VAL A 69 2.15 -1.09 2.71
CA VAL A 69 2.41 -2.00 1.60
C VAL A 69 3.04 -1.22 0.46
N ASP A 70 3.78 -1.93 -0.38
CA ASP A 70 4.41 -1.33 -1.55
C ASP A 70 3.81 -1.97 -2.80
N ILE A 71 3.53 -1.15 -3.78
CA ILE A 71 3.04 -1.62 -5.07
C ILE A 71 4.16 -1.47 -6.07
N ILE A 72 4.56 -2.56 -6.68
CA ILE A 72 5.69 -2.57 -7.59
C ILE A 72 5.22 -3.02 -8.96
N SER A 73 5.46 -2.21 -9.97
CA SER A 73 5.06 -2.54 -11.31
C SER A 73 6.02 -3.57 -11.88
N VAL A 74 5.48 -4.60 -12.49
CA VAL A 74 6.30 -5.66 -13.06
C VAL A 74 6.13 -5.80 -14.55
N VAL A 75 5.38 -4.91 -15.16
CA VAL A 75 5.20 -4.96 -16.59
C VAL A 75 6.43 -4.38 -17.23
N SER A 76 7.03 -5.13 -18.10
CA SER A 76 8.20 -4.60 -18.77
C SER A 76 7.83 -4.24 -20.17
N GLY A 77 8.42 -3.23 -20.65
CA GLY A 77 8.21 -2.84 -22.00
C GLY A 77 6.88 -2.27 -22.27
N GLY A 78 6.23 -2.03 -21.29
CA GLY A 78 4.97 -1.35 -21.43
C GLY A 78 3.96 -2.00 -21.99
#